data_ca1197438139f958ffe5f0c931932356
#
_entry.id   ca1197438139f958ffe5f0c931932356
#
_cell.length_a   1.000
_cell.length_b   1.000
_cell.length_c   1.000
_cell.angle_alpha   90.00
_cell.angle_beta   90.00
_cell.angle_gamma   90.00
#
_symmetry.space_group_name_H-M   'P 1'
#
loop_
_entity.id
_entity.type
_entity.pdbx_description
1 polymer ?
#
loop_
_entity_poly.entity_id
_entity_poly.type
_entity_poly.pdbx_seq_one_letter_code
_entity_poly.pdbx_strand_id
1 'polypeptide(L)'
;MIKVGTLAKIRRLYFRDKLPIKEICRQTGLSRNTVRTWLREPGMVEPTYPVRRIATKLDAFADTLRTWLKADAGRNKHDRRTKGQMWQDLCALGYTGGYGRVCAFARAWRAAEGLAAPGAAFIPLKFKHGEAFQFDWSTEYTFIGGLRRRVELAHTKLCASRAFWLVAYPGQGHEMLFDAHARAFEAFGGVPQRGIYDNMKTAVDKVLSGKKRKVNSRFEAMSGHYLFEPEFCNVASGWEKGIVEKNVRDRRTSIWYRAKDRRWASWEELNSWLAEQSRLAWGELNHPDYPAMKVADVLQDEQAQLMPVPRAFDGYVELLARVTSTALIHLERNRYSVPTEPSQFGR
;
A
#
# COMPACT_ATOMS: atom_id res chain seq x y z
N MET A 1 42.51 3.41 1.33
CA MET A 1 42.17 4.67 0.62
C MET A 1 43.12 5.75 1.13
N ILE A 2 43.81 6.45 0.24
CA ILE A 2 44.78 7.47 0.62
C ILE A 2 44.03 8.79 0.88
N LYS A 3 44.14 9.35 2.07
CA LYS A 3 43.41 10.55 2.51
C LYS A 3 44.11 11.84 2.03
N VAL A 4 43.34 12.89 1.80
CA VAL A 4 43.85 14.24 1.42
C VAL A 4 44.99 14.72 2.36
N GLY A 5 44.92 14.42 3.67
CA GLY A 5 45.94 14.70 4.64
C GLY A 5 47.31 14.03 4.35
N THR A 6 47.30 12.84 3.72
CA THR A 6 48.54 12.13 3.33
C THR A 6 49.19 12.82 2.15
N LEU A 7 48.42 13.35 1.20
CA LEU A 7 48.94 14.17 0.07
C LEU A 7 49.61 15.42 0.59
N ALA A 8 48.95 16.16 1.50
CA ALA A 8 49.51 17.36 2.10
C ALA A 8 50.79 17.04 2.89
N LYS A 9 50.91 15.90 3.57
CA LYS A 9 52.11 15.43 4.26
C LYS A 9 53.25 15.17 3.28
N ILE A 10 53.00 14.44 2.17
CA ILE A 10 54.02 14.16 1.13
C ILE A 10 54.59 15.44 0.54
N ARG A 11 53.71 16.44 0.22
CA ARG A 11 54.16 17.73 -0.31
C ARG A 11 54.98 18.49 0.68
N ARG A 12 54.64 18.51 1.98
CA ARG A 12 55.47 19.14 3.01
C ARG A 12 56.84 18.49 3.11
N LEU A 13 56.91 17.16 3.22
CA LEU A 13 58.14 16.42 3.30
C LEU A 13 59.06 16.69 2.09
N TYR A 14 58.50 16.86 0.87
CA TYR A 14 59.29 17.06 -0.32
C TYR A 14 59.67 18.56 -0.53
N PHE A 15 58.71 19.48 -0.50
CA PHE A 15 58.96 20.87 -0.85
C PHE A 15 59.54 21.70 0.31
N ARG A 16 59.09 21.42 1.55
CA ARG A 16 59.51 22.18 2.73
C ARG A 16 60.72 21.52 3.40
N ASP A 17 60.60 20.20 3.70
CA ASP A 17 61.61 19.49 4.47
C ASP A 17 62.76 18.91 3.56
N LYS A 18 62.62 19.10 2.22
CA LYS A 18 63.61 18.70 1.19
C LYS A 18 64.02 17.23 1.24
N LEU A 19 63.12 16.33 1.75
CA LEU A 19 63.44 14.91 1.85
C LEU A 19 63.44 14.22 0.47
N PRO A 20 64.37 13.31 0.21
CA PRO A 20 64.39 12.52 -1.03
C PRO A 20 63.18 11.60 -1.12
N ILE A 21 62.67 11.33 -2.33
CA ILE A 21 61.50 10.46 -2.57
C ILE A 21 61.62 9.09 -1.89
N LYS A 22 62.83 8.53 -1.84
CA LYS A 22 63.10 7.25 -1.19
C LYS A 22 62.73 7.26 0.31
N GLU A 23 63.10 8.36 0.99
CA GLU A 23 62.77 8.53 2.41
C GLU A 23 61.28 8.82 2.64
N ILE A 24 60.66 9.58 1.76
CA ILE A 24 59.18 9.80 1.80
C ILE A 24 58.44 8.52 1.61
N CYS A 25 58.86 7.63 0.68
CA CYS A 25 58.28 6.29 0.53
C CYS A 25 58.42 5.44 1.80
N ARG A 26 59.62 5.51 2.45
CA ARG A 26 59.87 4.77 3.69
C ARG A 26 58.94 5.23 4.82
N GLN A 27 58.73 6.54 4.99
CA GLN A 27 57.89 7.14 6.04
C GLN A 27 56.39 7.00 5.80
N THR A 28 55.97 6.94 4.53
CA THR A 28 54.54 6.91 4.17
C THR A 28 54.04 5.52 3.79
N GLY A 29 54.92 4.55 3.53
CA GLY A 29 54.57 3.21 3.04
C GLY A 29 54.06 3.22 1.58
N LEU A 30 54.19 4.33 0.86
CA LEU A 30 53.68 4.47 -0.51
C LEU A 30 54.68 4.09 -1.56
N SER A 31 54.19 3.65 -2.73
CA SER A 31 55.07 3.33 -3.86
C SER A 31 55.71 4.61 -4.42
N ARG A 32 56.94 4.45 -4.98
CA ARG A 32 57.70 5.56 -5.60
C ARG A 32 56.92 6.22 -6.72
N ASN A 33 56.15 5.45 -7.49
CA ASN A 33 55.34 5.99 -8.56
C ASN A 33 54.15 6.83 -8.02
N THR A 34 53.50 6.35 -6.98
CA THR A 34 52.42 7.11 -6.31
C THR A 34 52.91 8.47 -5.79
N VAL A 35 54.05 8.48 -5.09
CA VAL A 35 54.66 9.73 -4.58
C VAL A 35 55.02 10.66 -5.72
N ARG A 36 55.64 10.18 -6.82
CA ARG A 36 55.97 10.98 -7.99
C ARG A 36 54.72 11.59 -8.68
N THR A 37 53.68 10.78 -8.89
CA THR A 37 52.44 11.28 -9.51
C THR A 37 51.87 12.43 -8.69
N TRP A 38 51.81 12.33 -7.39
CA TRP A 38 51.23 13.34 -6.51
C TRP A 38 52.07 14.58 -6.33
N LEU A 39 53.36 14.48 -6.51
CA LEU A 39 54.26 15.66 -6.54
C LEU A 39 54.13 16.44 -7.85
N ARG A 40 53.75 15.79 -8.97
CA ARG A 40 53.56 16.42 -10.28
C ARG A 40 52.24 17.17 -10.45
N GLU A 41 51.18 16.74 -9.73
CA GLU A 41 49.86 17.37 -9.84
C GLU A 41 49.78 18.66 -8.99
N PRO A 42 49.56 19.84 -9.61
CA PRO A 42 49.61 21.13 -8.90
C PRO A 42 48.40 21.45 -8.05
N GLY A 43 47.29 20.69 -8.16
CA GLY A 43 46.01 20.90 -7.44
C GLY A 43 45.77 19.87 -6.33
N MET A 44 45.22 20.29 -5.17
CA MET A 44 44.71 19.38 -4.16
C MET A 44 43.35 18.81 -4.64
N VAL A 45 43.39 17.82 -5.51
CA VAL A 45 42.18 17.09 -5.92
C VAL A 45 42.15 15.78 -5.11
N GLU A 46 40.99 15.49 -4.53
CA GLU A 46 40.79 14.23 -3.85
C GLU A 46 40.99 13.06 -4.83
N PRO A 47 41.83 12.05 -4.53
CA PRO A 47 42.08 10.98 -5.47
C PRO A 47 40.80 10.22 -5.79
N THR A 48 40.29 10.40 -7.00
CA THR A 48 39.13 9.64 -7.50
C THR A 48 39.63 8.35 -8.13
N TYR A 49 39.25 7.22 -7.54
CA TYR A 49 39.51 5.91 -8.14
C TYR A 49 38.39 5.55 -9.11
N PRO A 50 38.70 5.07 -10.33
CA PRO A 50 37.67 4.62 -11.24
C PRO A 50 36.84 3.51 -10.57
N VAL A 51 35.51 3.69 -10.61
CA VAL A 51 34.58 2.68 -10.08
C VAL A 51 34.75 1.40 -10.89
N ARG A 52 35.20 0.31 -10.23
CA ARG A 52 35.27 -1.01 -10.88
C ARG A 52 33.86 -1.44 -11.28
N ARG A 53 33.59 -1.55 -12.55
CA ARG A 53 32.38 -2.21 -13.08
C ARG A 53 32.55 -3.72 -12.93
N ILE A 54 31.97 -4.27 -11.88
CA ILE A 54 31.90 -5.71 -11.69
C ILE A 54 30.58 -6.14 -12.32
N ALA A 55 30.63 -7.09 -13.25
CA ALA A 55 29.43 -7.68 -13.84
C ALA A 55 28.55 -8.28 -12.75
N THR A 56 27.26 -7.94 -12.78
CA THR A 56 26.29 -8.39 -11.78
C THR A 56 25.29 -9.36 -12.42
N LYS A 57 24.68 -10.22 -11.60
CA LYS A 57 23.61 -11.13 -12.07
C LYS A 57 22.44 -10.38 -12.72
N LEU A 58 22.29 -9.07 -12.42
CA LEU A 58 21.24 -8.22 -12.96
C LEU A 58 21.53 -7.76 -14.39
N ASP A 59 22.78 -7.75 -14.83
CA ASP A 59 23.17 -7.19 -16.12
C ASP A 59 22.51 -7.94 -17.28
N ALA A 60 22.33 -9.27 -17.15
CA ALA A 60 21.57 -10.08 -18.12
C ALA A 60 20.10 -9.67 -18.27
N PHE A 61 19.53 -9.04 -17.26
CA PHE A 61 18.12 -8.58 -17.22
C PHE A 61 17.97 -7.07 -17.31
N ALA A 62 19.06 -6.34 -17.52
CA ALA A 62 19.06 -4.88 -17.52
C ALA A 62 18.15 -4.28 -18.58
N ASP A 63 18.13 -4.85 -19.78
CA ASP A 63 17.31 -4.37 -20.90
C ASP A 63 15.82 -4.66 -20.68
N THR A 64 15.49 -5.80 -20.12
CA THR A 64 14.12 -6.15 -19.69
C THR A 64 13.62 -5.14 -18.67
N LEU A 65 14.43 -4.82 -17.65
CA LEU A 65 14.08 -3.80 -16.64
C LEU A 65 13.93 -2.41 -17.25
N ARG A 66 14.81 -2.00 -18.17
CA ARG A 66 14.69 -0.70 -18.86
C ARG A 66 13.40 -0.62 -19.66
N THR A 67 13.05 -1.67 -20.37
CA THR A 67 11.79 -1.75 -21.16
C THR A 67 10.58 -1.62 -20.23
N TRP A 68 10.56 -2.33 -19.12
CA TRP A 68 9.47 -2.22 -18.16
C TRP A 68 9.37 -0.83 -17.51
N LEU A 69 10.50 -0.25 -17.12
CA LEU A 69 10.55 1.08 -16.52
C LEU A 69 10.11 2.17 -17.50
N LYS A 70 10.49 2.07 -18.79
CA LYS A 70 10.02 2.97 -19.85
C LYS A 70 8.52 2.84 -20.09
N ALA A 71 8.01 1.63 -20.22
CA ALA A 71 6.58 1.37 -20.40
C ALA A 71 5.75 1.90 -19.23
N ASP A 72 6.25 1.73 -18.01
CA ASP A 72 5.56 2.20 -16.81
C ASP A 72 5.67 3.72 -16.61
N ALA A 73 6.71 4.38 -17.14
CA ALA A 73 6.83 5.84 -17.07
C ALA A 73 5.68 6.58 -17.76
N GLY A 74 5.19 6.03 -18.89
CA GLY A 74 4.06 6.58 -19.65
C GLY A 74 2.68 6.19 -19.13
N ARG A 75 2.58 5.27 -18.13
CA ARG A 75 1.30 4.81 -17.58
C ARG A 75 0.85 5.67 -16.40
N ASN A 76 -0.45 5.62 -16.10
CA ASN A 76 -0.99 6.19 -14.87
C ASN A 76 -0.33 5.52 -13.65
N LYS A 77 -0.20 6.25 -12.54
CA LYS A 77 0.47 5.78 -11.32
C LYS A 77 -0.08 4.44 -10.80
N HIS A 78 -1.37 4.18 -11.00
CA HIS A 78 -2.06 2.96 -10.58
C HIS A 78 -1.71 1.73 -11.42
N ASP A 79 -1.36 1.94 -12.70
CA ASP A 79 -1.09 0.87 -13.66
C ASP A 79 0.40 0.50 -13.75
N ARG A 80 1.24 1.18 -12.98
CA ARG A 80 2.69 0.93 -12.94
C ARG A 80 3.02 -0.28 -12.09
N ARG A 81 3.94 -1.11 -12.57
CA ARG A 81 4.52 -2.18 -11.75
C ARG A 81 5.22 -1.63 -10.52
N THR A 82 5.04 -2.28 -9.39
CA THR A 82 5.87 -2.03 -8.21
C THR A 82 7.26 -2.65 -8.40
N LYS A 83 8.26 -2.15 -7.68
CA LYS A 83 9.61 -2.76 -7.71
C LYS A 83 9.61 -4.21 -7.23
N GLY A 84 8.68 -4.55 -6.30
CA GLY A 84 8.48 -5.90 -5.83
C GLY A 84 7.99 -6.83 -6.94
N GLN A 85 7.01 -6.39 -7.72
CA GLN A 85 6.52 -7.12 -8.89
C GLN A 85 7.60 -7.31 -9.95
N MET A 86 8.36 -6.24 -10.28
CA MET A 86 9.49 -6.34 -11.20
C MET A 86 10.51 -7.39 -10.72
N TRP A 87 10.79 -7.45 -9.42
CA TRP A 87 11.69 -8.45 -8.87
C TRP A 87 11.09 -9.86 -8.96
N GLN A 88 9.82 -10.06 -8.62
CA GLN A 88 9.12 -11.35 -8.74
C GLN A 88 9.07 -11.83 -10.20
N ASP A 89 8.73 -10.93 -11.14
CA ASP A 89 8.71 -11.23 -12.57
C ASP A 89 10.11 -11.62 -13.09
N LEU A 90 11.18 -10.94 -12.62
CA LEU A 90 12.56 -11.31 -12.94
C LEU A 90 12.94 -12.67 -12.36
N CYS A 91 12.52 -13.00 -11.14
CA CYS A 91 12.75 -14.32 -10.55
C CYS A 91 12.07 -15.42 -11.37
N ALA A 92 10.87 -15.18 -11.87
CA ALA A 92 10.17 -16.09 -12.80
C ALA A 92 10.92 -16.26 -14.12
N LEU A 93 11.69 -15.26 -14.58
CA LEU A 93 12.57 -15.30 -15.73
C LEU A 93 13.98 -15.90 -15.43
N GLY A 94 14.23 -16.38 -14.20
CA GLY A 94 15.47 -17.01 -13.80
C GLY A 94 16.47 -16.10 -13.07
N TYR A 95 16.07 -14.90 -12.65
CA TYR A 95 16.93 -14.04 -11.84
C TYR A 95 17.07 -14.56 -10.40
N THR A 96 18.30 -14.80 -9.97
CA THR A 96 18.62 -15.33 -8.61
C THR A 96 19.19 -14.27 -7.67
N GLY A 97 19.09 -12.99 -8.02
CA GLY A 97 19.65 -11.90 -7.22
C GLY A 97 18.63 -11.27 -6.28
N GLY A 98 19.13 -10.48 -5.32
CA GLY A 98 18.29 -9.85 -4.30
C GLY A 98 17.48 -8.65 -4.81
N TYR A 99 16.33 -8.42 -4.19
CA TYR A 99 15.41 -7.30 -4.41
C TYR A 99 16.11 -5.92 -4.36
N GLY A 100 17.08 -5.74 -3.43
CA GLY A 100 17.82 -4.47 -3.28
C GLY A 100 18.56 -4.03 -4.55
N ARG A 101 19.04 -4.98 -5.38
CA ARG A 101 19.71 -4.68 -6.65
C ARG A 101 18.73 -4.14 -7.69
N VAL A 102 17.55 -4.72 -7.79
CA VAL A 102 16.46 -4.22 -8.67
C VAL A 102 16.03 -2.82 -8.24
N CYS A 103 15.90 -2.57 -6.95
CA CYS A 103 15.61 -1.24 -6.41
C CYS A 103 16.69 -0.20 -6.73
N ALA A 104 17.96 -0.57 -6.59
CA ALA A 104 19.09 0.31 -6.91
C ALA A 104 19.13 0.65 -8.41
N PHE A 105 18.93 -0.34 -9.27
CA PHE A 105 18.86 -0.15 -10.72
C PHE A 105 17.71 0.79 -11.11
N ALA A 106 16.50 0.54 -10.61
CA ALA A 106 15.35 1.39 -10.91
C ALA A 106 15.49 2.83 -10.39
N ARG A 107 16.22 3.01 -9.27
CA ARG A 107 16.54 4.35 -8.73
C ARG A 107 17.55 5.08 -9.64
N ALA A 108 18.62 4.39 -10.02
CA ALA A 108 19.65 4.95 -10.89
C ALA A 108 19.07 5.32 -12.27
N TRP A 109 18.23 4.46 -12.84
CA TRP A 109 17.55 4.73 -14.11
C TRP A 109 16.66 5.98 -14.02
N ARG A 110 15.83 6.09 -12.95
CA ARG A 110 14.97 7.28 -12.75
C ARG A 110 15.75 8.56 -12.57
N ALA A 111 16.90 8.49 -11.89
CA ALA A 111 17.80 9.65 -11.71
C ALA A 111 18.39 10.09 -13.06
N ALA A 112 18.81 9.14 -13.90
CA ALA A 112 19.36 9.41 -15.23
C ALA A 112 18.31 10.03 -16.19
N GLU A 113 17.03 9.62 -16.06
CA GLU A 113 15.92 10.17 -16.87
C GLU A 113 15.28 11.43 -16.26
N GLY A 114 15.88 12.03 -15.21
CA GLY A 114 15.32 13.23 -14.56
C GLY A 114 14.00 13.01 -13.79
N LEU A 115 13.61 11.76 -13.53
CA LEU A 115 12.35 11.39 -12.90
C LEU A 115 12.45 11.17 -11.38
N ALA A 116 13.50 11.65 -10.74
CA ALA A 116 13.71 11.53 -9.29
C ALA A 116 12.77 12.48 -8.53
N ALA A 117 11.97 11.93 -7.60
CA ALA A 117 11.12 12.74 -6.71
C ALA A 117 11.90 13.18 -5.45
N PRO A 118 11.70 14.41 -4.94
CA PRO A 118 12.26 14.82 -3.65
C PRO A 118 11.71 13.97 -2.51
N GLY A 119 12.58 13.64 -1.54
CA GLY A 119 12.20 12.86 -0.36
C GLY A 119 11.32 13.67 0.59
N ALA A 120 10.17 13.11 0.98
CA ALA A 120 9.35 13.67 2.04
C ALA A 120 9.64 12.95 3.37
N ALA A 121 9.73 13.72 4.45
CA ALA A 121 9.85 13.18 5.82
C ALA A 121 8.46 12.86 6.37
N PHE A 122 8.31 11.69 7.03
CA PHE A 122 7.06 11.26 7.64
C PHE A 122 7.29 10.93 9.11
N ILE A 123 6.35 11.33 9.95
CA ILE A 123 6.31 10.94 11.37
C ILE A 123 5.47 9.66 11.47
N PRO A 124 6.02 8.53 11.98
CA PRO A 124 5.28 7.29 12.13
C PRO A 124 4.15 7.41 13.16
N LEU A 125 2.89 7.11 12.76
CA LEU A 125 1.77 6.95 13.69
C LEU A 125 1.84 5.54 14.30
N LYS A 126 1.77 5.45 15.62
CA LYS A 126 1.70 4.18 16.34
C LYS A 126 0.28 4.01 16.86
N PHE A 127 -0.26 2.80 16.72
CA PHE A 127 -1.58 2.41 17.20
C PHE A 127 -1.44 1.27 18.18
N LYS A 128 -2.26 1.26 19.22
CA LYS A 128 -2.40 0.13 20.15
C LYS A 128 -3.21 -0.98 19.48
N HIS A 129 -3.05 -2.22 19.94
CA HIS A 129 -3.88 -3.33 19.51
C HIS A 129 -5.35 -3.05 19.78
N GLY A 130 -6.23 -3.33 18.82
CA GLY A 130 -7.67 -3.07 18.90
C GLY A 130 -8.07 -1.59 18.85
N GLU A 131 -7.12 -0.65 18.67
CA GLU A 131 -7.44 0.78 18.70
C GLU A 131 -8.20 1.24 17.47
N ALA A 132 -7.70 0.92 16.26
CA ALA A 132 -8.27 1.50 15.05
C ALA A 132 -8.16 0.59 13.83
N PHE A 133 -9.11 0.78 12.92
CA PHE A 133 -9.01 0.31 11.54
C PHE A 133 -9.14 1.48 10.57
N GLN A 134 -8.69 1.29 9.35
CA GLN A 134 -8.87 2.22 8.24
C GLN A 134 -9.70 1.55 7.15
N PHE A 135 -10.62 2.31 6.57
CA PHE A 135 -11.43 1.91 5.42
C PHE A 135 -11.18 2.82 4.23
N ASP A 136 -11.09 2.24 3.02
CA ASP A 136 -10.93 2.98 1.77
C ASP A 136 -11.57 2.22 0.60
N TRP A 137 -12.08 2.97 -0.39
CA TRP A 137 -12.54 2.46 -1.66
C TRP A 137 -11.48 2.68 -2.75
N SER A 138 -11.39 1.75 -3.69
CA SER A 138 -10.70 2.01 -4.96
C SER A 138 -11.51 1.47 -6.13
N THR A 139 -11.48 2.22 -7.22
CA THR A 139 -12.10 1.80 -8.48
C THR A 139 -11.08 1.06 -9.33
N GLU A 140 -11.45 -0.14 -9.72
CA GLU A 140 -10.62 -1.08 -10.48
C GLU A 140 -11.42 -1.65 -11.66
N TYR A 141 -10.78 -2.47 -12.52
CA TYR A 141 -11.43 -3.11 -13.65
C TYR A 141 -10.91 -4.54 -13.82
N THR A 142 -11.82 -5.49 -14.07
CA THR A 142 -11.50 -6.89 -14.42
C THR A 142 -12.61 -7.51 -15.27
N PHE A 143 -12.46 -8.77 -15.67
CA PHE A 143 -13.47 -9.50 -16.42
C PHE A 143 -14.25 -10.42 -15.50
N ILE A 144 -15.59 -10.23 -15.42
CA ILE A 144 -16.51 -11.06 -14.62
C ILE A 144 -17.66 -11.51 -15.51
N GLY A 145 -17.92 -12.82 -15.59
CA GLY A 145 -18.94 -13.38 -16.45
C GLY A 145 -18.69 -13.07 -17.95
N GLY A 146 -17.41 -13.02 -18.38
CA GLY A 146 -17.01 -12.71 -19.73
C GLY A 146 -17.06 -11.22 -20.12
N LEU A 147 -17.55 -10.35 -19.25
CA LEU A 147 -17.66 -8.90 -19.49
C LEU A 147 -16.63 -8.12 -18.67
N ARG A 148 -16.06 -7.07 -19.28
CA ARG A 148 -15.22 -6.12 -18.53
C ARG A 148 -16.12 -5.31 -17.61
N ARG A 149 -15.91 -5.47 -16.30
CA ARG A 149 -16.67 -4.78 -15.26
C ARG A 149 -15.82 -3.76 -14.54
N ARG A 150 -16.45 -2.65 -14.15
CA ARG A 150 -15.94 -1.76 -13.12
C ARG A 150 -16.17 -2.42 -11.78
N VAL A 151 -15.15 -2.43 -10.95
CA VAL A 151 -15.14 -3.05 -9.63
C VAL A 151 -14.81 -1.98 -8.60
N GLU A 152 -15.65 -1.84 -7.61
CA GLU A 152 -15.36 -1.04 -6.43
C GLU A 152 -14.78 -1.96 -5.35
N LEU A 153 -13.49 -1.81 -5.09
CA LEU A 153 -12.76 -2.64 -4.16
C LEU A 153 -12.75 -1.98 -2.78
N ALA A 154 -13.47 -2.57 -1.83
CA ALA A 154 -13.42 -2.21 -0.43
C ALA A 154 -12.12 -2.74 0.19
N HIS A 155 -11.43 -1.89 0.92
CA HIS A 155 -10.22 -2.21 1.63
C HIS A 155 -10.33 -1.79 3.10
N THR A 156 -10.44 -2.77 3.99
CA THR A 156 -10.42 -2.57 5.43
C THR A 156 -9.09 -3.05 5.98
N LYS A 157 -8.48 -2.28 6.88
CA LYS A 157 -7.17 -2.61 7.47
C LYS A 157 -7.11 -2.25 8.93
N LEU A 158 -6.63 -3.17 9.76
CA LEU A 158 -6.24 -2.90 11.14
C LEU A 158 -4.96 -2.05 11.19
N CYS A 159 -4.97 -1.02 12.04
CA CYS A 159 -3.86 -0.09 12.12
C CYS A 159 -2.67 -0.61 12.94
N ALA A 160 -2.89 -1.50 13.90
CA ALA A 160 -1.82 -2.10 14.69
C ALA A 160 -1.21 -3.31 13.96
N SER A 161 -1.90 -4.41 13.81
CA SER A 161 -1.36 -5.63 13.17
C SER A 161 -1.06 -5.49 11.68
N ARG A 162 -1.61 -4.49 11.01
CA ARG A 162 -1.53 -4.30 9.56
C ARG A 162 -2.28 -5.37 8.76
N ALA A 163 -3.06 -6.25 9.39
CA ALA A 163 -3.94 -7.16 8.71
C ALA A 163 -4.98 -6.39 7.89
N PHE A 164 -5.26 -6.84 6.67
CA PHE A 164 -6.19 -6.19 5.77
C PHE A 164 -7.15 -7.19 5.14
N TRP A 165 -8.31 -6.68 4.70
CA TRP A 165 -9.32 -7.46 4.03
C TRP A 165 -9.81 -6.74 2.79
N LEU A 166 -9.95 -7.49 1.69
CA LEU A 166 -10.37 -6.97 0.40
C LEU A 166 -11.69 -7.63 -0.01
N VAL A 167 -12.65 -6.81 -0.44
CA VAL A 167 -13.92 -7.29 -1.02
C VAL A 167 -14.27 -6.47 -2.25
N ALA A 168 -14.67 -7.14 -3.31
CA ALA A 168 -15.04 -6.54 -4.59
C ALA A 168 -16.56 -6.41 -4.73
N TYR A 169 -17.01 -5.24 -5.20
CA TYR A 169 -18.42 -4.92 -5.38
C TYR A 169 -18.70 -4.24 -6.72
N PRO A 170 -19.95 -4.27 -7.23
CA PRO A 170 -20.35 -3.53 -8.41
C PRO A 170 -20.52 -2.02 -8.18
N GLY A 171 -20.56 -1.56 -6.93
CA GLY A 171 -20.78 -0.15 -6.55
C GLY A 171 -20.29 0.15 -5.13
N GLN A 172 -20.51 1.42 -4.71
CA GLN A 172 -20.17 1.92 -3.38
C GLN A 172 -21.42 2.26 -2.56
N GLY A 173 -22.52 1.53 -2.73
CA GLY A 173 -23.76 1.74 -1.97
C GLY A 173 -23.61 1.46 -0.47
N HIS A 174 -24.60 1.85 0.32
CA HIS A 174 -24.61 1.60 1.75
C HIS A 174 -24.61 0.10 2.08
N GLU A 175 -25.37 -0.71 1.33
CA GLU A 175 -25.46 -2.15 1.50
C GLU A 175 -24.09 -2.81 1.31
N MET A 176 -23.33 -2.37 0.29
CA MET A 176 -21.98 -2.86 0.01
C MET A 176 -20.98 -2.40 1.07
N LEU A 177 -21.16 -1.17 1.59
CA LEU A 177 -20.36 -0.66 2.70
C LEU A 177 -20.58 -1.49 3.97
N PHE A 178 -21.84 -1.82 4.28
CA PHE A 178 -22.20 -2.59 5.47
C PHE A 178 -21.68 -4.04 5.38
N ASP A 179 -21.84 -4.68 4.22
CA ASP A 179 -21.30 -6.02 3.95
C ASP A 179 -19.77 -6.04 4.02
N ALA A 180 -19.09 -5.01 3.49
CA ALA A 180 -17.64 -4.90 3.55
C ALA A 180 -17.13 -4.86 5.00
N HIS A 181 -17.81 -4.13 5.90
CA HIS A 181 -17.47 -4.06 7.32
C HIS A 181 -17.74 -5.39 8.02
N ALA A 182 -18.92 -6.00 7.78
CA ALA A 182 -19.28 -7.30 8.36
C ALA A 182 -18.22 -8.36 8.03
N ARG A 183 -17.88 -8.52 6.74
CA ARG A 183 -16.87 -9.48 6.29
C ARG A 183 -15.47 -9.18 6.84
N ALA A 184 -15.10 -7.91 6.95
CA ALA A 184 -13.79 -7.55 7.48
C ALA A 184 -13.69 -7.85 8.97
N PHE A 185 -14.70 -7.49 9.78
CA PHE A 185 -14.70 -7.75 11.21
C PHE A 185 -14.75 -9.24 11.52
N GLU A 186 -15.52 -10.03 10.74
CA GLU A 186 -15.52 -11.47 10.81
C GLU A 186 -14.14 -12.06 10.51
N ALA A 187 -13.49 -11.59 9.45
CA ALA A 187 -12.15 -12.05 9.06
C ALA A 187 -11.08 -11.70 10.09
N PHE A 188 -11.17 -10.54 10.73
CA PHE A 188 -10.26 -10.10 11.80
C PHE A 188 -10.56 -10.77 13.14
N GLY A 189 -11.75 -11.35 13.33
CA GLY A 189 -12.18 -11.97 14.57
C GLY A 189 -12.66 -10.97 15.62
N GLY A 190 -12.98 -9.72 15.24
CA GLY A 190 -13.49 -8.70 16.18
C GLY A 190 -13.56 -7.30 15.58
N VAL A 191 -14.09 -6.37 16.37
CA VAL A 191 -14.32 -4.97 16.02
C VAL A 191 -13.38 -4.06 16.80
N PRO A 192 -12.56 -3.20 16.15
CA PRO A 192 -11.74 -2.19 16.81
C PRO A 192 -12.56 -1.03 17.38
N GLN A 193 -11.93 -0.22 18.26
CA GLN A 193 -12.61 0.88 18.94
C GLN A 193 -13.02 2.03 18.00
N ARG A 194 -12.24 2.33 16.96
CA ARG A 194 -12.54 3.42 16.00
C ARG A 194 -12.22 3.06 14.56
N GLY A 195 -13.00 3.66 13.64
CA GLY A 195 -12.81 3.53 12.20
C GLY A 195 -12.35 4.84 11.57
N ILE A 196 -11.26 4.82 10.81
CA ILE A 196 -10.69 5.98 10.12
C ILE A 196 -11.14 5.95 8.66
N TYR A 197 -11.82 7.01 8.22
CA TYR A 197 -12.44 7.13 6.91
C TYR A 197 -11.98 8.38 6.16
N ASP A 198 -11.99 8.29 4.84
CA ASP A 198 -12.03 9.49 4.01
C ASP A 198 -13.45 10.09 3.99
N ASN A 199 -13.61 11.29 3.40
CA ASN A 199 -14.91 11.94 3.25
C ASN A 199 -15.72 11.29 2.11
N MET A 200 -16.03 9.98 2.22
CA MET A 200 -16.82 9.26 1.24
C MET A 200 -18.32 9.61 1.36
N LYS A 201 -19.01 9.67 0.23
CA LYS A 201 -20.43 10.07 0.16
C LYS A 201 -21.37 9.16 0.95
N THR A 202 -21.05 7.90 1.12
CA THR A 202 -21.84 6.94 1.89
C THR A 202 -21.71 7.11 3.40
N ALA A 203 -20.68 7.81 3.88
CA ALA A 203 -20.49 8.07 5.30
C ALA A 203 -20.78 9.53 5.69
N VAL A 204 -20.60 10.48 4.77
CA VAL A 204 -20.71 11.91 5.04
C VAL A 204 -21.68 12.56 4.06
N ASP A 205 -22.80 13.08 4.57
CA ASP A 205 -23.77 13.87 3.78
C ASP A 205 -23.22 15.25 3.44
N LYS A 206 -22.53 15.90 4.40
CA LYS A 206 -21.98 17.25 4.23
C LYS A 206 -20.71 17.44 5.05
N VAL A 207 -19.67 17.93 4.40
CA VAL A 207 -18.43 18.38 5.05
C VAL A 207 -18.66 19.82 5.57
N LEU A 208 -18.42 20.02 6.86
CA LEU A 208 -18.50 21.32 7.52
C LEU A 208 -17.09 21.88 7.77
N SER A 209 -16.97 23.00 8.49
CA SER A 209 -15.66 23.58 8.81
C SER A 209 -14.82 22.68 9.74
N GLY A 210 -13.54 22.56 9.47
CA GLY A 210 -12.59 21.74 10.25
C GLY A 210 -12.92 20.25 10.21
N LYS A 211 -12.91 19.58 11.38
CA LYS A 211 -13.26 18.14 11.52
C LYS A 211 -14.76 17.87 11.61
N LYS A 212 -15.62 18.89 11.61
CA LYS A 212 -17.09 18.70 11.72
C LYS A 212 -17.65 18.11 10.44
N ARG A 213 -18.51 17.10 10.58
CA ARG A 213 -19.20 16.40 9.49
C ARG A 213 -20.67 16.23 9.84
N LYS A 214 -21.54 16.28 8.82
CA LYS A 214 -22.88 15.72 8.95
C LYS A 214 -22.78 14.28 8.48
N VAL A 215 -22.73 13.35 9.44
CA VAL A 215 -22.63 11.91 9.17
C VAL A 215 -23.96 11.43 8.61
N ASN A 216 -23.91 10.50 7.66
CA ASN A 216 -25.11 9.88 7.12
C ASN A 216 -25.76 8.97 8.20
N SER A 217 -27.07 9.08 8.38
CA SER A 217 -27.80 8.38 9.45
C SER A 217 -27.69 6.84 9.37
N ARG A 218 -27.68 6.27 8.15
CA ARG A 218 -27.51 4.82 7.97
C ARG A 218 -26.09 4.37 8.35
N PHE A 219 -25.10 5.18 8.03
CA PHE A 219 -23.71 4.92 8.45
C PHE A 219 -23.57 5.06 9.98
N GLU A 220 -24.20 6.05 10.59
CA GLU A 220 -24.23 6.22 12.03
C GLU A 220 -24.91 5.04 12.75
N ALA A 221 -26.01 4.53 12.18
CA ALA A 221 -26.68 3.34 12.69
C ALA A 221 -25.74 2.09 12.64
N MET A 222 -24.97 1.90 11.55
CA MET A 222 -23.99 0.83 11.43
C MET A 222 -22.86 0.99 12.46
N SER A 223 -22.28 2.18 12.59
CA SER A 223 -21.21 2.41 13.57
C SER A 223 -21.69 2.21 15.01
N GLY A 224 -22.93 2.61 15.31
CA GLY A 224 -23.57 2.37 16.60
C GLY A 224 -23.86 0.89 16.86
N HIS A 225 -24.24 0.12 15.84
CA HIS A 225 -24.44 -1.33 15.94
C HIS A 225 -23.14 -2.07 16.27
N TYR A 226 -22.04 -1.74 15.59
CA TYR A 226 -20.73 -2.34 15.81
C TYR A 226 -19.94 -1.68 16.96
N LEU A 227 -20.47 -0.64 17.59
CA LEU A 227 -19.87 0.09 18.72
C LEU A 227 -18.47 0.63 18.47
N PHE A 228 -18.17 1.06 17.24
CA PHE A 228 -16.94 1.78 16.94
C PHE A 228 -17.20 3.26 16.70
N GLU A 229 -16.21 4.10 17.02
CA GLU A 229 -16.27 5.54 16.76
C GLU A 229 -15.76 5.88 15.35
N PRO A 230 -16.56 6.53 14.48
CA PRO A 230 -16.09 6.95 13.18
C PRO A 230 -15.26 8.22 13.26
N GLU A 231 -14.05 8.20 12.70
CA GLU A 231 -13.15 9.34 12.57
C GLU A 231 -12.92 9.68 11.09
N PHE A 232 -13.11 10.95 10.71
CA PHE A 232 -12.94 11.42 9.35
C PHE A 232 -11.66 12.24 9.20
N CYS A 233 -10.86 11.93 8.19
CA CYS A 233 -9.66 12.69 7.88
C CYS A 233 -9.99 14.14 7.48
N ASN A 234 -9.09 15.08 7.78
CA ASN A 234 -9.22 16.45 7.32
C ASN A 234 -9.11 16.52 5.79
N VAL A 235 -9.84 17.48 5.19
CA VAL A 235 -9.71 17.80 3.77
C VAL A 235 -8.27 18.26 3.52
N ALA A 236 -7.61 17.67 2.52
CA ALA A 236 -6.22 17.94 2.13
C ALA A 236 -5.10 17.50 3.13
N SER A 237 -5.42 16.75 4.18
CA SER A 237 -4.42 16.24 5.14
C SER A 237 -3.94 14.83 4.78
N GLY A 238 -3.38 14.66 3.58
CA GLY A 238 -2.82 13.37 3.13
C GLY A 238 -1.71 12.82 4.05
N TRP A 239 -1.14 13.63 4.94
CA TRP A 239 -0.16 13.18 5.93
C TRP A 239 -0.82 12.44 7.12
N GLU A 240 -2.07 12.71 7.48
CA GLU A 240 -2.83 11.94 8.48
C GLU A 240 -3.10 10.49 8.01
N LYS A 241 -3.15 10.28 6.69
CA LYS A 241 -3.18 8.97 6.03
C LYS A 241 -1.79 8.37 5.75
N GLY A 242 -0.73 9.18 5.82
CA GLY A 242 0.56 8.94 5.14
C GLY A 242 1.34 7.70 5.55
N ILE A 243 1.03 7.05 6.68
CA ILE A 243 1.75 5.86 7.14
C ILE A 243 1.03 4.59 6.75
N VAL A 244 -0.29 4.64 6.81
CA VAL A 244 -1.13 3.51 6.43
C VAL A 244 -1.12 3.38 4.90
N GLU A 245 -1.10 4.50 4.16
CA GLU A 245 -1.16 4.50 2.70
C GLU A 245 0.02 3.82 2.00
N LYS A 246 1.27 4.04 2.43
CA LYS A 246 2.43 3.59 1.66
C LYS A 246 2.59 2.07 1.64
N ASN A 247 2.47 1.41 2.78
CA ASN A 247 2.60 -0.05 2.85
C ASN A 247 1.31 -0.80 2.42
N VAL A 248 0.15 -0.18 2.64
CA VAL A 248 -1.17 -0.73 2.32
C VAL A 248 -1.45 -0.66 0.83
N ARG A 249 -1.17 0.49 0.23
CA ARG A 249 -1.34 0.71 -1.20
C ARG A 249 -0.54 -0.30 -2.03
N ASP A 250 0.69 -0.58 -1.62
CA ASP A 250 1.57 -1.51 -2.33
C ASP A 250 1.00 -2.94 -2.36
N ARG A 251 0.33 -3.41 -1.29
CA ARG A 251 -0.20 -4.79 -1.22
C ARG A 251 -1.56 -4.96 -1.91
N ARG A 252 -2.49 -4.04 -1.71
CA ARG A 252 -3.73 -3.99 -2.50
C ARG A 252 -3.40 -3.97 -3.99
N THR A 253 -2.52 -3.09 -4.39
CA THR A 253 -2.05 -2.99 -5.78
C THR A 253 -1.39 -4.27 -6.27
N SER A 254 -0.62 -4.96 -5.43
CA SER A 254 0.03 -6.23 -5.76
C SER A 254 -0.99 -7.37 -5.96
N ILE A 255 -1.97 -7.51 -5.06
CA ILE A 255 -3.03 -8.52 -5.18
C ILE A 255 -3.90 -8.20 -6.40
N TRP A 256 -4.34 -6.94 -6.53
CA TRP A 256 -5.18 -6.54 -7.66
C TRP A 256 -4.45 -6.68 -9.02
N TYR A 257 -3.15 -6.41 -9.06
CA TYR A 257 -2.37 -6.63 -10.28
C TYR A 257 -2.45 -8.07 -10.79
N ARG A 258 -2.53 -9.05 -9.89
CA ARG A 258 -2.74 -10.47 -10.23
C ARG A 258 -4.19 -10.79 -10.57
N ALA A 259 -5.16 -10.07 -10.00
CA ALA A 259 -6.58 -10.27 -10.23
C ALA A 259 -7.07 -9.70 -11.56
N LYS A 260 -6.55 -8.53 -11.97
CA LYS A 260 -7.07 -7.73 -13.09
C LYS A 260 -7.03 -8.42 -14.45
N ASP A 261 -6.03 -9.28 -14.66
CA ASP A 261 -5.82 -9.98 -15.93
C ASP A 261 -6.45 -11.37 -15.95
N ARG A 262 -7.05 -11.82 -14.82
CA ARG A 262 -7.80 -13.06 -14.74
C ARG A 262 -9.24 -12.85 -15.21
N ARG A 263 -9.88 -13.96 -15.60
CA ARG A 263 -11.31 -14.01 -15.95
C ARG A 263 -12.04 -14.73 -14.83
N TRP A 264 -13.03 -14.09 -14.26
CA TRP A 264 -13.81 -14.59 -13.14
C TRP A 264 -15.19 -15.02 -13.64
N ALA A 265 -15.67 -16.15 -13.20
CA ALA A 265 -17.02 -16.60 -13.55
C ALA A 265 -18.07 -15.73 -12.84
N SER A 266 -17.82 -15.35 -11.58
CA SER A 266 -18.76 -14.56 -10.77
C SER A 266 -18.04 -13.63 -9.78
N TRP A 267 -18.80 -12.78 -9.11
CA TRP A 267 -18.34 -11.94 -8.00
C TRP A 267 -17.90 -12.77 -6.79
N GLU A 268 -18.57 -13.89 -6.54
CA GLU A 268 -18.27 -14.81 -5.44
C GLU A 268 -16.92 -15.47 -5.64
N GLU A 269 -16.59 -15.89 -6.87
CA GLU A 269 -15.29 -16.48 -7.19
C GLU A 269 -14.16 -15.46 -6.97
N LEU A 270 -14.34 -14.21 -7.46
CA LEU A 270 -13.39 -13.13 -7.24
C LEU A 270 -13.20 -12.88 -5.73
N ASN A 271 -14.29 -12.76 -4.97
CA ASN A 271 -14.23 -12.48 -3.54
C ASN A 271 -13.63 -13.63 -2.73
N SER A 272 -13.89 -14.87 -3.09
CA SER A 272 -13.26 -16.04 -2.47
C SER A 272 -11.74 -16.03 -2.68
N TRP A 273 -11.31 -15.72 -3.89
CA TRP A 273 -9.89 -15.57 -4.20
C TRP A 273 -9.25 -14.39 -3.46
N LEU A 274 -9.91 -13.22 -3.39
CA LEU A 274 -9.41 -12.05 -2.64
C LEU A 274 -9.25 -12.37 -1.15
N ALA A 275 -10.20 -13.11 -0.57
CA ALA A 275 -10.15 -13.57 0.81
C ALA A 275 -8.94 -14.50 1.06
N GLU A 276 -8.71 -15.45 0.17
CA GLU A 276 -7.55 -16.34 0.21
C GLU A 276 -6.23 -15.54 0.14
N GLN A 277 -6.12 -14.62 -0.85
CA GLN A 277 -4.91 -13.80 -1.00
C GLN A 277 -4.66 -12.89 0.20
N SER A 278 -5.71 -12.38 0.85
CA SER A 278 -5.58 -11.59 2.06
C SER A 278 -4.98 -12.41 3.20
N ARG A 279 -5.50 -13.64 3.43
CA ARG A 279 -4.96 -14.55 4.47
C ARG A 279 -3.54 -15.00 4.16
N LEU A 280 -3.23 -15.38 2.92
CA LEU A 280 -1.86 -15.73 2.50
C LEU A 280 -0.89 -14.59 2.77
N ALA A 281 -1.29 -13.36 2.44
CA ALA A 281 -0.48 -12.19 2.69
C ALA A 281 -0.21 -11.95 4.19
N TRP A 282 -1.14 -12.25 5.09
CA TRP A 282 -0.89 -12.14 6.54
C TRP A 282 0.22 -13.08 7.01
N GLY A 283 0.28 -14.31 6.47
CA GLY A 283 1.32 -15.29 6.80
C GLY A 283 2.67 -15.01 6.16
N GLU A 284 2.70 -14.33 5.01
CA GLU A 284 3.94 -14.04 4.29
C GLU A 284 4.63 -12.74 4.73
N LEU A 285 3.84 -11.73 5.10
CA LEU A 285 4.32 -10.38 5.37
C LEU A 285 4.96 -10.24 6.75
N ASN A 286 6.19 -9.75 6.79
CA ASN A 286 6.78 -9.29 8.03
C ASN A 286 6.10 -7.97 8.47
N HIS A 287 5.82 -7.87 9.76
CA HIS A 287 5.26 -6.65 10.34
C HIS A 287 6.29 -5.50 10.27
N PRO A 288 5.89 -4.29 9.82
CA PRO A 288 6.85 -3.19 9.63
C PRO A 288 7.51 -2.69 10.92
N ASP A 289 6.78 -2.73 12.03
CA ASP A 289 7.27 -2.27 13.34
C ASP A 289 7.88 -3.42 14.17
N TYR A 290 7.56 -4.69 13.84
CA TYR A 290 8.08 -5.92 14.45
C TYR A 290 8.65 -6.86 13.38
N PRO A 291 9.85 -6.61 12.83
CA PRO A 291 10.36 -7.34 11.66
C PRO A 291 10.55 -8.85 11.84
N ALA A 292 10.62 -9.31 13.10
CA ALA A 292 10.74 -10.74 13.44
C ALA A 292 9.38 -11.46 13.43
N MET A 293 8.26 -10.73 13.40
CA MET A 293 6.91 -11.28 13.45
C MET A 293 6.22 -11.11 12.09
N LYS A 294 5.31 -12.03 11.78
CA LYS A 294 4.39 -11.91 10.65
C LYS A 294 3.19 -11.05 11.02
N VAL A 295 2.51 -10.52 10.01
CA VAL A 295 1.22 -9.82 10.21
C VAL A 295 0.21 -10.74 10.90
N ALA A 296 0.20 -12.05 10.58
CA ALA A 296 -0.67 -13.03 11.21
C ALA A 296 -0.39 -13.19 12.72
N ASP A 297 0.88 -13.18 13.12
CA ASP A 297 1.27 -13.32 14.54
C ASP A 297 0.76 -12.11 15.34
N VAL A 298 0.99 -10.89 14.81
CA VAL A 298 0.52 -9.66 15.47
C VAL A 298 -0.99 -9.55 15.46
N LEU A 299 -1.68 -10.06 14.41
CA LEU A 299 -3.14 -10.14 14.38
C LEU A 299 -3.67 -11.04 15.48
N GLN A 300 -3.05 -12.18 15.74
CA GLN A 300 -3.44 -13.08 16.83
C GLN A 300 -3.37 -12.38 18.19
N ASP A 301 -2.32 -11.61 18.42
CA ASP A 301 -2.19 -10.79 19.64
C ASP A 301 -3.24 -9.67 19.70
N GLU A 302 -3.54 -9.03 18.56
CA GLU A 302 -4.52 -7.96 18.47
C GLU A 302 -5.95 -8.45 18.69
N GLN A 303 -6.30 -9.68 18.26
CA GLN A 303 -7.63 -10.26 18.41
C GLN A 303 -8.12 -10.29 19.87
N ALA A 304 -7.20 -10.47 20.82
CA ALA A 304 -7.54 -10.44 22.26
C ALA A 304 -8.04 -9.07 22.74
N GLN A 305 -7.77 -8.01 21.99
CA GLN A 305 -8.17 -6.61 22.31
C GLN A 305 -9.34 -6.11 21.46
N LEU A 306 -9.80 -6.91 20.49
CA LEU A 306 -10.98 -6.58 19.69
C LEU A 306 -12.26 -6.97 20.44
N MET A 307 -13.30 -6.18 20.25
CA MET A 307 -14.64 -6.55 20.74
C MET A 307 -15.18 -7.72 19.90
N PRO A 308 -15.81 -8.73 20.50
CA PRO A 308 -16.46 -9.80 19.75
C PRO A 308 -17.41 -9.27 18.67
N VAL A 309 -17.40 -9.89 17.48
CA VAL A 309 -18.26 -9.48 16.37
C VAL A 309 -19.73 -9.71 16.77
N PRO A 310 -20.59 -8.68 16.78
CA PRO A 310 -22.02 -8.88 16.94
C PRO A 310 -22.62 -9.51 15.67
N ARG A 311 -23.92 -9.79 15.69
CA ARG A 311 -24.63 -10.19 14.46
C ARG A 311 -24.37 -9.17 13.35
N ALA A 312 -24.30 -9.62 12.08
CA ALA A 312 -24.16 -8.75 10.94
C ALA A 312 -25.23 -7.63 10.94
N PHE A 313 -24.81 -6.40 10.64
CA PHE A 313 -25.72 -5.26 10.58
C PHE A 313 -26.68 -5.43 9.40
N ASP A 314 -27.97 -5.45 9.69
CA ASP A 314 -29.03 -5.44 8.68
C ASP A 314 -29.46 -4.00 8.40
N GLY A 315 -28.83 -3.41 7.39
CA GLY A 315 -29.07 -2.03 6.98
C GLY A 315 -30.27 -1.85 6.06
N TYR A 316 -31.38 -2.54 6.32
CA TYR A 316 -32.58 -2.40 5.50
C TYR A 316 -33.13 -0.96 5.45
N VAL A 317 -33.82 -0.63 4.38
CA VAL A 317 -34.56 0.62 4.22
C VAL A 317 -36.04 0.29 4.38
N GLU A 318 -36.65 0.84 5.42
CA GLU A 318 -38.08 0.74 5.62
C GLU A 318 -38.80 1.78 4.75
N LEU A 319 -39.72 1.32 3.92
CA LEU A 319 -40.57 2.15 3.08
C LEU A 319 -42.04 1.85 3.37
N LEU A 320 -42.74 2.88 3.80
CA LEU A 320 -44.20 2.77 3.94
C LEU A 320 -44.81 2.78 2.54
N ALA A 321 -45.48 1.69 2.18
CA ALA A 321 -46.15 1.56 0.91
C ALA A 321 -47.64 1.21 1.11
N ARG A 322 -48.53 1.83 0.30
CA ARG A 322 -49.93 1.48 0.32
C ARG A 322 -50.16 0.18 -0.46
N VAL A 323 -50.82 -0.76 0.16
CA VAL A 323 -51.26 -1.99 -0.50
C VAL A 323 -52.49 -1.69 -1.34
N THR A 324 -52.50 -2.12 -2.59
CA THR A 324 -53.66 -2.00 -3.47
C THR A 324 -54.78 -2.99 -3.11
N SER A 325 -55.99 -2.84 -3.60
CA SER A 325 -57.07 -3.79 -3.43
C SER A 325 -56.79 -5.18 -4.02
N THR A 326 -55.76 -5.29 -4.87
CA THR A 326 -55.29 -6.54 -5.44
C THR A 326 -54.08 -7.14 -4.69
N ALA A 327 -53.87 -6.72 -3.44
CA ALA A 327 -52.75 -7.17 -2.59
C ALA A 327 -51.38 -6.95 -3.20
N LEU A 328 -51.18 -5.84 -3.91
CA LEU A 328 -49.90 -5.46 -4.52
C LEU A 328 -49.38 -4.17 -3.89
N ILE A 329 -48.05 -4.08 -3.74
CA ILE A 329 -47.34 -2.82 -3.51
C ILE A 329 -46.54 -2.47 -4.77
N HIS A 330 -46.35 -1.17 -4.99
CA HIS A 330 -45.52 -0.64 -6.06
C HIS A 330 -44.21 -0.11 -5.45
N LEU A 331 -43.08 -0.64 -5.90
CA LEU A 331 -41.75 -0.18 -5.49
C LEU A 331 -40.84 -0.14 -6.72
N GLU A 332 -40.21 1.01 -6.97
CA GLU A 332 -39.25 1.23 -8.06
C GLU A 332 -39.72 0.73 -9.43
N ARG A 333 -41.00 1.02 -9.79
CA ARG A 333 -41.68 0.60 -11.03
C ARG A 333 -42.00 -0.91 -11.11
N ASN A 334 -41.71 -1.68 -10.06
CA ASN A 334 -42.09 -3.09 -9.95
C ASN A 334 -43.33 -3.25 -9.09
N ARG A 335 -44.00 -4.41 -9.22
CA ARG A 335 -45.16 -4.81 -8.43
C ARG A 335 -44.79 -6.05 -7.63
N TYR A 336 -45.04 -6.01 -6.33
CA TYR A 336 -44.79 -7.13 -5.41
C TYR A 336 -46.09 -7.54 -4.74
N SER A 337 -46.36 -8.83 -4.72
CA SER A 337 -47.50 -9.38 -3.97
C SER A 337 -47.21 -9.35 -2.46
N VAL A 338 -48.19 -9.00 -1.68
CA VAL A 338 -48.13 -8.99 -0.23
C VAL A 338 -49.03 -10.13 0.29
N PRO A 339 -48.56 -10.96 1.21
CA PRO A 339 -49.43 -11.91 1.89
C PRO A 339 -50.58 -11.18 2.57
N THR A 340 -51.81 -11.58 2.28
CA THR A 340 -53.01 -11.00 2.89
C THR A 340 -53.75 -12.08 3.67
N GLU A 341 -53.97 -11.83 4.94
CA GLU A 341 -54.94 -12.63 5.68
C GLU A 341 -56.37 -12.19 5.31
N PRO A 342 -57.32 -13.14 5.08
CA PRO A 342 -58.67 -12.79 4.63
C PRO A 342 -59.44 -11.85 5.56
N SER A 343 -59.03 -11.71 6.81
CA SER A 343 -59.66 -10.86 7.84
C SER A 343 -59.34 -9.37 7.77
N GLN A 344 -58.36 -8.94 6.95
CA GLN A 344 -57.92 -7.53 6.93
C GLN A 344 -58.58 -6.67 5.85
N PHE A 345 -59.33 -7.23 4.93
CA PHE A 345 -60.15 -6.49 3.97
C PHE A 345 -61.61 -6.56 4.38
N GLY A 346 -62.00 -5.67 5.29
CA GLY A 346 -63.43 -5.36 5.49
C GLY A 346 -64.06 -4.90 4.18
N ARG A 347 -65.23 -5.43 3.90
CA ARG A 347 -66.11 -5.08 2.77
C ARG A 347 -66.43 -3.59 2.74
#